data_40acd6852b835c6bf6c5693009015e2e
#
_entry.id   40acd6852b835c6bf6c5693009015e2e
#
_cell.length_a   1.000
_cell.length_b   1.000
_cell.length_c   1.000
_cell.angle_alpha   90.00
_cell.angle_beta   90.00
_cell.angle_gamma   90.00
#
_symmetry.space_group_name_H-M   'P 1'
#
loop_
_entity.id
_entity.type
_entity.pdbx_description
1 polymer ?
#
loop_
_entity_poly.entity_id
_entity_poly.type
_entity_poly.pdbx_seq_one_letter_code
_entity_poly.pdbx_strand_id
1 'polypeptide(L)'
;YGINGLNVYRMYGDTTAAINSTVKTALMPMGDSIRTKQALKFGIEATLNGSGTLTVTVDSETGSSPQYTLNNQVTWLSNIGQVITWTNNSLTTIGWVTSNGYALYKSDAQQYGKYLGLTVTCSDPGVVYNTFEFEHELRVRF
;
A
#
# COMPACT_ATOMS: atom_id res chain seq x y z
N TYR A 1 2.52 -26.08 -3.74
CA TYR A 1 1.51 -26.37 -2.72
C TYR A 1 2.09 -26.03 -1.35
N GLY A 2 1.27 -25.40 -0.50
CA GLY A 2 1.57 -25.18 0.92
C GLY A 2 0.61 -25.98 1.80
N ILE A 3 1.04 -26.35 2.99
CA ILE A 3 0.24 -27.10 3.96
C ILE A 3 0.07 -26.24 5.22
N ASN A 4 -1.17 -26.11 5.67
CA ASN A 4 -1.48 -25.49 6.95
C ASN A 4 -2.45 -26.41 7.71
N GLY A 5 -1.95 -27.13 8.68
CA GLY A 5 -2.72 -28.16 9.37
C GLY A 5 -3.16 -29.29 8.44
N LEU A 6 -4.47 -29.54 8.34
CA LEU A 6 -5.04 -30.58 7.47
C LEU A 6 -5.35 -30.09 6.06
N ASN A 7 -5.10 -28.82 5.74
CA ASN A 7 -5.43 -28.25 4.44
C ASN A 7 -4.19 -28.15 3.54
N VAL A 8 -4.35 -28.50 2.28
CA VAL A 8 -3.35 -28.33 1.23
C VAL A 8 -3.77 -27.15 0.36
N TYR A 9 -2.90 -26.15 0.27
CA TYR A 9 -3.13 -24.95 -0.50
C TYR A 9 -2.30 -24.94 -1.79
N ARG A 10 -2.92 -24.50 -2.89
CA ARG A 10 -2.19 -24.22 -4.11
C ARG A 10 -1.50 -22.86 -3.99
N MET A 11 -0.17 -22.84 -4.09
CA MET A 11 0.61 -21.60 -3.90
C MET A 11 0.48 -20.61 -5.04
N TYR A 12 0.04 -21.05 -6.23
CA TYR A 12 -0.08 -20.20 -7.42
C TYR A 12 -1.40 -20.46 -8.15
N GLY A 13 -1.99 -19.40 -8.68
CA GLY A 13 -3.15 -19.47 -9.58
C GLY A 13 -4.52 -19.56 -8.90
N ASP A 14 -4.60 -19.39 -7.59
CA ASP A 14 -5.86 -19.13 -6.89
C ASP A 14 -5.99 -17.64 -6.64
N THR A 15 -6.91 -16.99 -7.33
CA THR A 15 -7.24 -15.58 -7.18
C THR A 15 -8.53 -15.37 -6.38
N THR A 16 -9.11 -16.42 -5.83
CA THR A 16 -10.39 -16.36 -5.13
C THR A 16 -10.26 -16.22 -3.62
N ALA A 17 -9.15 -16.70 -3.06
CA ALA A 17 -8.86 -16.58 -1.63
C ALA A 17 -7.87 -15.44 -1.36
N ALA A 18 -8.23 -14.55 -0.43
CA ALA A 18 -7.33 -13.50 0.02
C ALA A 18 -6.10 -14.11 0.72
N ILE A 19 -4.92 -13.80 0.23
CA ILE A 19 -3.65 -14.16 0.86
C ILE A 19 -2.99 -12.87 1.33
N ASN A 20 -2.75 -12.74 2.64
CA ASN A 20 -1.99 -11.61 3.15
C ASN A 20 -0.57 -11.67 2.61
N SER A 21 -0.22 -10.71 1.78
CA SER A 21 1.12 -10.52 1.28
C SER A 21 1.81 -9.38 2.04
N THR A 22 3.07 -9.56 2.38
CA THR A 22 3.90 -8.51 2.98
C THR A 22 5.20 -8.40 2.20
N VAL A 23 5.48 -7.19 1.73
CA VAL A 23 6.77 -6.84 1.11
C VAL A 23 7.44 -5.81 2.01
N LYS A 24 8.66 -6.12 2.43
CA LYS A 24 9.48 -5.19 3.21
C LYS A 24 10.77 -4.92 2.46
N THR A 25 11.01 -3.65 2.13
CA THR A 25 12.29 -3.25 1.54
C THR A 25 13.38 -3.20 2.62
N ALA A 26 14.63 -3.35 2.22
CA ALA A 26 15.73 -3.02 3.12
C ALA A 26 15.72 -1.54 3.47
N LEU A 27 16.24 -1.18 4.62
CA LEU A 27 16.52 0.21 4.96
C LEU A 27 17.72 0.69 4.13
N MET A 28 17.49 1.69 3.28
CA MET A 28 18.45 2.19 2.31
C MET A 28 18.95 3.59 2.67
N PRO A 29 20.23 3.90 2.46
CA PRO A 29 20.80 5.22 2.76
C PRO A 29 20.39 6.30 1.77
N MET A 30 19.64 5.98 0.70
CA MET A 30 19.17 6.93 -0.32
C MET A 30 20.28 7.86 -0.84
N GLY A 31 21.46 7.29 -1.12
CA GLY A 31 22.61 8.01 -1.64
C GLY A 31 23.51 8.70 -0.60
N ASP A 32 23.08 8.85 0.64
CA ASP A 32 23.87 9.47 1.73
C ASP A 32 23.61 8.73 3.04
N SER A 33 24.61 8.03 3.55
CA SER A 33 24.53 7.28 4.80
C SER A 33 24.78 8.12 6.09
N ILE A 34 25.17 9.38 5.93
CA ILE A 34 25.58 10.24 7.04
C ILE A 34 24.43 11.16 7.47
N ARG A 35 23.80 11.81 6.51
CA ARG A 35 22.76 12.80 6.77
C ARG A 35 21.40 12.15 7.03
N THR A 36 20.66 12.79 7.93
CA THR A 36 19.24 12.45 8.15
C THR A 36 18.41 12.90 6.95
N LYS A 37 17.45 12.09 6.57
CA LYS A 37 16.49 12.35 5.50
C LYS A 37 15.10 12.47 6.08
N GLN A 38 14.32 13.35 5.49
CA GLN A 38 12.89 13.44 5.69
C GLN A 38 12.20 12.73 4.52
N ALA A 39 11.41 11.73 4.79
CA ALA A 39 10.50 11.17 3.80
C ALA A 39 9.41 12.20 3.48
N LEU A 40 9.20 12.51 2.21
CA LEU A 40 8.18 13.44 1.74
C LEU A 40 6.99 12.71 1.16
N LYS A 41 7.25 11.79 0.23
CA LYS A 41 6.23 10.99 -0.44
C LYS A 41 6.73 9.60 -0.73
N PHE A 42 5.82 8.68 -0.83
CA PHE A 42 6.08 7.37 -1.42
C PHE A 42 5.03 7.06 -2.49
N GLY A 43 5.40 6.23 -3.45
CA GLY A 43 4.54 5.71 -4.49
C GLY A 43 4.71 4.21 -4.62
N ILE A 44 3.62 3.52 -4.88
CA ILE A 44 3.60 2.09 -5.13
C ILE A 44 2.82 1.86 -6.41
N GLU A 45 3.50 1.39 -7.42
CA GLU A 45 2.87 0.95 -8.65
C GLU A 45 2.48 -0.51 -8.50
N ALA A 46 1.18 -0.76 -8.47
CA ALA A 46 0.65 -2.10 -8.24
C ALA A 46 -0.62 -2.36 -9.06
N THR A 47 -0.88 -3.63 -9.32
CA THR A 47 -2.16 -4.10 -9.84
C THR A 47 -2.90 -4.78 -8.70
N LEU A 48 -4.09 -4.28 -8.40
CA LEU A 48 -5.00 -4.87 -7.42
C LEU A 48 -6.16 -5.56 -8.13
N ASN A 49 -6.63 -6.65 -7.57
CA ASN A 49 -7.79 -7.36 -8.08
C ASN A 49 -9.05 -6.87 -7.35
N GLY A 50 -9.91 -6.15 -8.08
CA GLY A 50 -11.15 -5.61 -7.50
C GLY A 50 -10.93 -4.36 -6.63
N SER A 51 -11.50 -4.36 -5.43
CA SER A 51 -11.47 -3.25 -4.47
C SER A 51 -10.33 -3.37 -3.44
N GLY A 52 -9.20 -3.89 -3.87
CA GLY A 52 -8.06 -4.14 -2.98
C GLY A 52 -7.54 -2.90 -2.26
N THR A 53 -6.95 -3.11 -1.11
CA THR A 53 -6.38 -2.09 -0.25
C THR A 53 -4.93 -2.42 0.06
N LEU A 54 -4.05 -1.45 -0.16
CA LEU A 54 -2.66 -1.51 0.27
C LEU A 54 -2.52 -0.78 1.61
N THR A 55 -1.81 -1.39 2.52
CA THR A 55 -1.44 -0.77 3.78
C THR A 55 0.07 -0.58 3.81
N VAL A 56 0.52 0.63 4.06
CA VAL A 56 1.93 1.00 3.92
C VAL A 56 2.43 1.65 5.20
N THR A 57 3.64 1.31 5.62
CA THR A 57 4.42 2.08 6.61
C THR A 57 5.75 2.48 6.01
N VAL A 58 6.21 3.67 6.36
CA VAL A 58 7.57 4.13 6.06
C VAL A 58 8.44 3.79 7.25
N ASP A 59 9.46 2.98 7.02
CA ASP A 59 10.36 2.49 8.07
C ASP A 59 11.67 3.28 8.09
N SER A 60 12.23 3.47 9.27
CA SER A 60 13.58 4.00 9.48
C SER A 60 14.28 3.22 10.59
N GLU A 61 15.55 3.51 10.83
CA GLU A 61 16.29 2.95 11.98
C GLU A 61 15.74 3.43 13.34
N THR A 62 14.95 4.49 13.35
CA THR A 62 14.34 5.06 14.57
C THR A 62 12.92 4.56 14.83
N GLY A 63 12.33 3.84 13.88
CA GLY A 63 10.97 3.30 13.96
C GLY A 63 10.21 3.42 12.65
N SER A 64 8.91 3.18 12.73
CA SER A 64 8.01 3.24 11.57
C SER A 64 7.01 4.40 11.70
N SER A 65 6.61 4.94 10.56
CA SER A 65 5.52 5.94 10.49
C SER A 65 4.18 5.35 10.93
N PRO A 66 3.16 6.19 11.15
CA PRO A 66 1.77 5.73 11.11
C PRO A 66 1.48 4.96 9.81
N GLN A 67 0.46 4.13 9.87
CA GLN A 67 0.02 3.32 8.74
C GLN A 67 -0.78 4.17 7.75
N TYR A 68 -0.42 4.07 6.48
CA TYR A 68 -1.15 4.69 5.38
C TYR A 68 -1.99 3.63 4.67
N THR A 69 -3.23 3.97 4.36
CA THR A 69 -4.15 3.08 3.63
C THR A 69 -4.40 3.65 2.24
N LEU A 70 -4.07 2.90 1.22
CA LEU A 70 -4.22 3.26 -0.18
C LEU A 70 -5.18 2.28 -0.86
N ASN A 71 -6.11 2.78 -1.64
CA ASN A 71 -7.05 1.97 -2.40
C ASN A 71 -7.37 2.62 -3.75
N ASN A 72 -7.98 1.87 -4.63
CA ASN A 72 -8.43 2.33 -5.95
C ASN A 72 -9.94 2.63 -5.99
N GLN A 73 -10.60 2.65 -4.84
CA GLN A 73 -12.03 2.92 -4.77
C GLN A 73 -12.32 4.41 -4.90
N VAL A 74 -13.32 4.76 -5.66
CA VAL A 74 -13.89 6.10 -5.71
C VAL A 74 -14.96 6.21 -4.63
N THR A 75 -14.74 7.09 -3.66
CA THR A 75 -15.74 7.43 -2.65
C THR A 75 -16.43 8.72 -3.04
N TRP A 76 -17.72 8.67 -3.22
CA TRP A 76 -18.55 9.85 -3.47
C TRP A 76 -18.93 10.48 -2.15
N LEU A 77 -18.73 11.79 -2.05
CA LEU A 77 -19.09 12.56 -0.86
C LEU A 77 -20.20 13.57 -1.20
N SER A 78 -21.11 13.76 -0.26
CA SER A 78 -22.09 14.85 -0.30
C SER A 78 -21.38 16.19 -0.05
N ASN A 79 -22.08 17.28 -0.27
CA ASN A 79 -21.58 18.64 0.02
C ASN A 79 -21.26 18.90 1.49
N ILE A 80 -21.72 18.03 2.39
CA ILE A 80 -21.42 18.06 3.84
C ILE A 80 -20.43 16.95 4.26
N GLY A 81 -19.72 16.31 3.30
CA GLY A 81 -18.70 15.32 3.56
C GLY A 81 -19.21 13.91 3.94
N GLN A 82 -20.48 13.62 3.80
CA GLN A 82 -21.02 12.28 4.05
C GLN A 82 -20.80 11.37 2.83
N VAL A 83 -20.46 10.11 3.07
CA VAL A 83 -20.29 9.12 2.01
C VAL A 83 -21.65 8.82 1.35
N ILE A 84 -21.70 8.95 0.03
CA ILE A 84 -22.86 8.57 -0.78
C ILE A 84 -22.65 7.11 -1.21
N THR A 85 -23.54 6.24 -0.78
CA THR A 85 -23.51 4.81 -1.13
C THR A 85 -24.53 4.55 -2.24
N TRP A 86 -24.07 3.97 -3.33
CA TRP A 86 -24.93 3.51 -4.42
C TRP A 86 -25.23 2.02 -4.23
N THR A 87 -26.47 1.64 -4.42
CA THR A 87 -26.91 0.23 -4.32
C THR A 87 -27.61 -0.21 -5.60
N ASN A 88 -27.47 -1.49 -5.93
CA ASN A 88 -28.26 -2.13 -7.00
C ASN A 88 -29.68 -2.47 -6.51
N ASN A 89 -30.50 -3.03 -7.39
CA ASN A 89 -31.87 -3.42 -7.08
C ASN A 89 -31.98 -4.51 -5.98
N SER A 90 -30.88 -5.19 -5.66
CA SER A 90 -30.78 -6.16 -4.57
C SER A 90 -30.20 -5.56 -3.28
N LEU A 91 -30.14 -4.24 -3.17
CA LEU A 91 -29.58 -3.48 -2.06
C LEU A 91 -28.07 -3.76 -1.79
N THR A 92 -27.37 -4.32 -2.77
CA THR A 92 -25.93 -4.54 -2.69
C THR A 92 -25.19 -3.25 -3.08
N THR A 93 -24.21 -2.85 -2.26
CA THR A 93 -23.39 -1.66 -2.52
C THR A 93 -22.60 -1.82 -3.82
N ILE A 94 -22.71 -0.82 -4.70
CA ILE A 94 -21.92 -0.73 -5.93
C ILE A 94 -20.62 0.02 -5.59
N GLY A 95 -19.48 -0.65 -5.72
CA GLY A 95 -18.18 -0.03 -5.62
C GLY A 95 -17.70 0.50 -6.96
N TRP A 96 -17.11 1.68 -6.97
CA TRP A 96 -16.48 2.28 -8.14
C TRP A 96 -14.96 2.24 -7.97
N VAL A 97 -14.25 1.86 -9.02
CA VAL A 97 -12.78 1.83 -9.04
C VAL A 97 -12.25 2.77 -10.11
N THR A 98 -11.11 3.39 -9.85
CA THR A 98 -10.49 4.38 -10.75
C THR A 98 -9.85 3.75 -11.99
N SER A 99 -9.51 2.47 -11.94
CA SER A 99 -8.82 1.75 -13.02
C SER A 99 -9.11 0.25 -12.94
N ASN A 100 -8.63 -0.51 -13.92
CA ASN A 100 -8.68 -1.98 -13.94
C ASN A 100 -7.66 -2.62 -12.95
N GLY A 101 -7.53 -2.05 -11.78
CA GLY A 101 -6.65 -2.55 -10.75
C GLY A 101 -5.21 -2.04 -10.82
N TYR A 102 -4.70 -1.65 -11.99
CA TYR A 102 -3.37 -1.07 -12.13
C TYR A 102 -3.40 0.43 -11.86
N ALA A 103 -2.63 0.88 -10.91
CA ALA A 103 -2.46 2.29 -10.59
C ALA A 103 -1.15 2.57 -9.87
N LEU A 104 -0.74 3.82 -9.88
CA LEU A 104 0.31 4.36 -9.03
C LEU A 104 -0.34 4.97 -7.80
N TYR A 105 -0.25 4.27 -6.68
CA TYR A 105 -0.76 4.69 -5.39
C TYR A 105 0.27 5.58 -4.70
N LYS A 106 -0.07 6.83 -4.44
CA LYS A 106 0.83 7.81 -3.79
C LYS A 106 0.23 8.36 -2.50
N SER A 107 1.09 8.64 -1.54
CA SER A 107 0.74 9.36 -0.33
C SER A 107 1.91 10.18 0.18
N ASP A 108 1.61 11.23 0.91
CA ASP A 108 2.61 11.96 1.67
C ASP A 108 3.14 11.08 2.80
N ALA A 109 4.41 11.23 3.13
CA ALA A 109 5.06 10.47 4.16
C ALA A 109 5.61 11.40 5.25
N GLN A 110 5.54 10.94 6.50
CA GLN A 110 6.07 11.69 7.64
C GLN A 110 6.97 10.77 8.46
N GLN A 111 8.17 10.53 7.97
CA GLN A 111 9.18 9.76 8.66
C GLN A 111 10.55 10.35 8.39
N TYR A 112 11.46 10.21 9.35
CA TYR A 112 12.84 10.66 9.20
C TYR A 112 13.81 9.61 9.71
N GLY A 113 14.99 9.59 9.13
CA GLY A 113 16.07 8.68 9.49
C GLY A 113 17.28 8.81 8.56
N LYS A 114 18.36 8.16 8.89
CA LYS A 114 19.51 8.02 7.98
C LYS A 114 19.24 6.99 6.90
N TYR A 115 18.45 5.99 7.26
CA TYR A 115 18.03 4.89 6.40
C TYR A 115 16.51 4.87 6.34
N LEU A 116 15.97 4.73 5.16
CA LEU A 116 14.53 4.70 4.92
C LEU A 116 14.16 3.45 4.12
N GLY A 117 12.99 2.92 4.39
CA GLY A 117 12.41 1.78 3.71
C GLY A 117 10.89 1.79 3.76
N LEU A 118 10.27 0.82 3.13
CA LEU A 118 8.82 0.63 3.10
C LEU A 118 8.45 -0.77 3.53
N THR A 119 7.38 -0.88 4.30
CA THR A 119 6.66 -2.13 4.51
C THR A 119 5.27 -1.99 3.92
N VAL A 120 4.94 -2.87 2.99
CA VAL A 120 3.65 -2.88 2.29
C VAL A 120 2.95 -4.18 2.57
N THR A 121 1.69 -4.12 2.98
CA THR A 121 0.85 -5.29 3.18
C THR A 121 -0.42 -5.18 2.34
N CYS A 122 -0.88 -6.28 1.81
CA CYS A 122 -2.12 -6.36 1.04
C CYS A 122 -2.78 -7.71 1.27
N SER A 123 -4.09 -7.69 1.40
CA SER A 123 -4.92 -8.91 1.49
C SER A 123 -5.67 -9.22 0.19
N ASP A 124 -5.36 -8.50 -0.88
CA ASP A 124 -5.99 -8.72 -2.18
C ASP A 124 -5.45 -10.00 -2.83
N PRO A 125 -6.32 -10.92 -3.28
CA PRO A 125 -5.89 -12.09 -4.03
C PRO A 125 -5.33 -11.66 -5.40
N GLY A 126 -4.08 -12.04 -5.67
CA GLY A 126 -3.43 -11.77 -6.96
C GLY A 126 -2.85 -10.37 -7.12
N VAL A 127 -2.55 -9.67 -6.01
CA VAL A 127 -1.80 -8.41 -6.08
C VAL A 127 -0.46 -8.59 -6.77
N VAL A 128 -0.12 -7.65 -7.67
CA VAL A 128 1.18 -7.57 -8.33
C VAL A 128 1.81 -6.23 -8.04
N TYR A 129 3.00 -6.23 -7.45
CA TYR A 129 3.80 -5.03 -7.20
C TYR A 129 4.80 -4.85 -8.34
N ASN A 130 4.81 -3.68 -8.96
CA ASN A 130 5.71 -3.36 -10.08
C ASN A 130 6.86 -2.46 -9.64
N THR A 131 6.57 -1.34 -9.00
CA THR A 131 7.56 -0.33 -8.64
C THR A 131 7.29 0.26 -7.28
N PHE A 132 8.35 0.58 -6.56
CA PHE A 132 8.32 1.38 -5.34
C PHE A 132 9.08 2.68 -5.59
N GLU A 133 8.41 3.80 -5.41
CA GLU A 133 8.98 5.14 -5.53
C GLU A 133 9.10 5.79 -4.15
N PHE A 134 10.13 6.60 -3.98
CA PHE A 134 10.38 7.27 -2.72
C PHE A 134 10.94 8.68 -2.95
N GLU A 135 10.25 9.69 -2.47
CA GLU A 135 10.71 11.07 -2.47
C GLU A 135 11.19 11.46 -1.07
N HIS A 136 12.39 11.98 -0.98
CA HIS A 136 12.99 12.40 0.29
C HIS A 136 13.77 13.69 0.15
N GLU A 137 13.95 14.38 1.26
CA GLU A 137 14.78 15.57 1.39
C GLU A 137 15.92 15.30 2.38
N LEU A 138 17.12 15.77 2.03
CA LEU A 138 18.27 15.75 2.94
C LEU A 138 18.12 16.87 3.97
N ARG A 139 18.13 16.50 5.24
CA ARG A 139 18.16 17.49 6.31
C ARG A 139 19.58 17.92 6.61
N VAL A 140 19.73 19.21 6.93
CA VAL A 140 21.01 19.78 7.34
C VAL A 140 21.47 19.08 8.63
N ARG A 141 22.74 18.72 8.68
CA ARG A 141 23.37 18.08 9.83
C ARG A 141 23.50 19.13 10.95
N PHE A 142 22.91 18.81 12.06
CA PHE A 142 23.21 19.52 13.31
C PHE A 142 23.89 18.56 14.26
#